data_3104c06c18ede8f15cf99d02e893e3de
#
_entry.id   3104c06c18ede8f15cf99d02e893e3de
#
_cell.length_a   1.000
_cell.length_b   1.000
_cell.length_c   1.000
_cell.angle_alpha   90.00
_cell.angle_beta   90.00
_cell.angle_gamma   90.00
#
_symmetry.space_group_name_H-M   'P 1'
#
loop_
_entity.id
_entity.type
_entity.pdbx_description
1 polymer ?
#
loop_
_entity_poly.entity_id
_entity_poly.type
_entity_poly.pdbx_seq_one_letter_code
_entity_poly.pdbx_strand_id
1 'polypeptide(L)'
;PGRLLMLAGAHSPYHIRAPSTRTVHGRESERAQLNEWFAGNEPCMVISGIAGCGKTTLASDWLNARLDEESNLRVMYYPCQPWDSALGLATSLLHRLGIDSKGETPWDPYGILESLPLTPGGKFDIDLYRRRLTAYMTDPEKLRERVFEEYEDISDKPPYILLVLDDVHNIEADAAHLLGALMQVATQSPLRMMLLSRTQLSFYDRRDVHTRDLVSELTLSGLTLEECELWMATLDVPEPPDAAEVHRLT
;
A
#
# COMPACT_ATOMS: atom_id res chain seq x y z
N PRO A 1 -11.03 -2.67 19.51
CA PRO A 1 -11.37 -1.24 19.61
C PRO A 1 -10.26 -0.43 20.30
N GLY A 2 -9.60 -0.98 21.34
CA GLY A 2 -8.54 -0.27 22.06
C GLY A 2 -7.25 -0.07 21.25
N ARG A 3 -6.92 -0.98 20.36
CA ARG A 3 -5.73 -0.92 19.50
C ARG A 3 -5.81 0.21 18.46
N LEU A 4 -6.98 0.42 17.88
CA LEU A 4 -7.20 1.52 16.92
C LEU A 4 -7.06 2.90 17.59
N LEU A 5 -7.46 3.04 18.85
CA LEU A 5 -7.33 4.28 19.63
C LEU A 5 -5.89 4.57 20.04
N MET A 6 -5.08 3.56 20.35
CA MET A 6 -3.64 3.75 20.61
C MET A 6 -2.89 4.18 19.35
N LEU A 7 -3.25 3.64 18.18
CA LEU A 7 -2.67 4.06 16.90
C LEU A 7 -3.05 5.50 16.50
N ALA A 8 -4.16 6.03 17.01
CA ALA A 8 -4.59 7.40 16.75
C ALA A 8 -3.89 8.44 17.66
N GLY A 9 -3.26 8.03 18.74
CA GLY A 9 -2.57 8.93 19.69
C GLY A 9 -1.06 8.94 19.53
N ALA A 10 -0.47 7.91 18.97
CA ALA A 10 0.96 7.88 18.69
C ALA A 10 1.19 8.52 17.31
N HIS A 11 1.94 9.61 17.27
CA HIS A 11 2.51 10.14 16.02
C HIS A 11 3.60 9.19 15.50
N SER A 12 3.25 7.91 15.32
CA SER A 12 4.16 6.99 14.67
C SER A 12 4.30 7.44 13.21
N PRO A 13 5.49 7.82 12.75
CA PRO A 13 5.72 8.19 11.36
C PRO A 13 5.42 7.04 10.39
N TYR A 14 5.16 5.84 10.91
CA TYR A 14 4.99 4.60 10.16
C TYR A 14 3.54 4.27 9.80
N HIS A 15 2.55 4.98 10.37
CA HIS A 15 1.15 4.77 10.03
C HIS A 15 0.54 6.01 9.39
N ILE A 16 0.44 6.01 8.08
CA ILE A 16 -0.63 6.76 7.46
C ILE A 16 -1.83 5.83 7.41
N ARG A 17 -2.83 6.25 8.12
CA ARG A 17 -4.10 5.56 8.25
C ARG A 17 -4.73 5.42 6.87
N ALA A 18 -5.02 4.20 6.46
CA ALA A 18 -5.97 3.96 5.38
C ALA A 18 -7.28 4.69 5.73
N PRO A 19 -8.00 5.24 4.75
CA PRO A 19 -9.26 5.90 5.00
C PRO A 19 -10.19 4.99 5.82
N SER A 20 -10.90 5.55 6.81
CA SER A 20 -11.92 4.81 7.52
C SER A 20 -13.03 4.46 6.53
N THR A 21 -13.36 3.20 6.39
CA THR A 21 -14.39 2.74 5.49
C THR A 21 -15.71 2.55 6.22
N ARG A 22 -16.80 2.78 5.48
CA ARG A 22 -18.09 2.21 5.81
C ARG A 22 -18.05 0.72 5.51
N THR A 23 -18.96 -0.04 6.07
CA THR A 23 -19.07 -1.48 5.78
C THR A 23 -19.11 -1.71 4.27
N VAL A 24 -18.21 -2.55 3.77
CA VAL A 24 -18.19 -2.96 2.36
C VAL A 24 -19.15 -4.13 2.20
N HIS A 25 -20.10 -4.01 1.30
CA HIS A 25 -21.04 -5.05 0.94
C HIS A 25 -20.60 -5.70 -0.37
N GLY A 26 -20.72 -7.02 -0.45
CA GLY A 26 -20.21 -7.78 -1.58
C GLY A 26 -18.68 -7.86 -1.59
N ARG A 27 -18.12 -8.16 -2.74
CA ARG A 27 -16.68 -8.24 -2.97
C ARG A 27 -15.98 -9.41 -2.27
N GLU A 28 -16.72 -10.49 -1.96
CA GLU A 28 -16.16 -11.67 -1.29
C GLU A 28 -15.08 -12.34 -2.16
N SER A 29 -15.28 -12.38 -3.48
CA SER A 29 -14.32 -12.95 -4.43
C SER A 29 -13.03 -12.14 -4.48
N GLU A 30 -13.15 -10.82 -4.49
CA GLU A 30 -12.01 -9.91 -4.52
C GLU A 30 -11.23 -9.94 -3.19
N ARG A 31 -11.95 -10.03 -2.07
CA ARG A 31 -11.33 -10.23 -0.75
C ARG A 31 -10.59 -11.57 -0.67
N ALA A 32 -11.17 -12.63 -1.23
CA ALA A 32 -10.52 -13.93 -1.29
C ALA A 32 -9.22 -13.87 -2.11
N GLN A 33 -9.22 -13.20 -3.26
CA GLN A 33 -8.02 -12.98 -4.08
C GLN A 33 -6.95 -12.15 -3.34
N LEU A 34 -7.34 -11.11 -2.59
CA LEU A 34 -6.41 -10.35 -1.76
C LEU A 34 -5.81 -11.21 -0.64
N ASN A 35 -6.61 -12.09 -0.04
CA ASN A 35 -6.12 -13.03 0.98
C ASN A 35 -5.16 -14.06 0.39
N GLU A 36 -5.45 -14.60 -0.78
CA GLU A 36 -4.59 -15.53 -1.49
C GLU A 36 -3.25 -14.87 -1.87
N TRP A 37 -3.30 -13.67 -2.44
CA TRP A 37 -2.09 -12.89 -2.71
C TRP A 37 -1.26 -12.64 -1.44
N PHE A 38 -1.90 -12.22 -0.35
CA PHE A 38 -1.19 -11.92 0.90
C PHE A 38 -0.56 -13.17 1.53
N ALA A 39 -1.19 -14.33 1.38
CA ALA A 39 -0.64 -15.62 1.80
C ALA A 39 0.40 -16.17 0.82
N GLY A 40 0.41 -15.72 -0.42
CA GLY A 40 1.32 -16.11 -1.49
C GLY A 40 2.70 -15.44 -1.39
N ASN A 41 3.46 -15.51 -2.47
CA ASN A 41 4.83 -14.99 -2.54
C ASN A 41 4.98 -13.78 -3.47
N GLU A 42 3.95 -13.44 -4.25
CA GLU A 42 4.00 -12.31 -5.19
C GLU A 42 4.17 -11.00 -4.43
N PRO A 43 5.23 -10.23 -4.70
CA PRO A 43 5.55 -9.03 -3.93
C PRO A 43 4.62 -7.85 -4.20
N CYS A 44 3.89 -7.85 -5.31
CA CYS A 44 3.07 -6.72 -5.73
C CYS A 44 1.66 -7.15 -6.12
N MET A 45 0.65 -6.44 -5.57
CA MET A 45 -0.76 -6.50 -6.01
C MET A 45 -1.13 -5.20 -6.71
N VAL A 46 -1.68 -5.28 -7.90
CA VAL A 46 -2.23 -4.14 -8.64
C VAL A 46 -3.75 -4.26 -8.70
N ILE A 47 -4.45 -3.32 -8.10
CA ILE A 47 -5.91 -3.22 -8.14
C ILE A 47 -6.28 -2.14 -9.16
N SER A 48 -6.83 -2.54 -10.29
CA SER A 48 -7.25 -1.64 -11.36
C SER A 48 -8.78 -1.53 -11.45
N GLY A 49 -9.28 -0.46 -12.04
CA GLY A 49 -10.71 -0.25 -12.28
C GLY A 49 -11.05 1.23 -12.43
N ILE A 50 -12.22 1.51 -12.98
CA ILE A 50 -12.69 2.86 -13.23
C ILE A 50 -12.81 3.70 -11.94
N ALA A 51 -12.94 5.02 -12.08
CA ALA A 51 -13.19 5.90 -10.95
C ALA A 51 -14.51 5.51 -10.27
N GLY A 52 -14.51 5.47 -8.95
CA GLY A 52 -15.73 5.17 -8.17
C GLY A 52 -16.07 3.68 -8.00
N CYS A 53 -15.39 2.73 -8.66
CA CYS A 53 -15.68 1.29 -8.51
C CYS A 53 -15.32 0.70 -7.13
N GLY A 54 -14.80 1.50 -6.20
CA GLY A 54 -14.57 1.05 -4.81
C GLY A 54 -13.17 0.52 -4.50
N LYS A 55 -12.15 0.77 -5.34
CA LYS A 55 -10.76 0.30 -5.09
C LYS A 55 -10.25 0.68 -3.71
N THR A 56 -10.26 1.97 -3.39
CA THR A 56 -9.82 2.49 -2.09
C THR A 56 -10.64 1.91 -0.94
N THR A 57 -11.96 1.76 -1.14
CA THR A 57 -12.87 1.21 -0.13
C THR A 57 -12.57 -0.25 0.15
N LEU A 58 -12.42 -1.09 -0.90
CA LEU A 58 -12.05 -2.49 -0.75
C LEU A 58 -10.68 -2.65 -0.08
N ALA A 59 -9.67 -1.93 -0.57
CA ALA A 59 -8.33 -1.98 0.00
C ALA A 59 -8.31 -1.58 1.47
N SER A 60 -8.98 -0.48 1.84
CA SER A 60 -9.02 0.02 3.21
C SER A 60 -9.76 -0.92 4.16
N ASP A 61 -10.86 -1.51 3.72
CA ASP A 61 -11.62 -2.49 4.50
C ASP A 61 -10.78 -3.76 4.75
N TRP A 62 -10.16 -4.30 3.69
CA TRP A 62 -9.28 -5.45 3.79
C TRP A 62 -8.07 -5.16 4.69
N LEU A 63 -7.44 -3.98 4.57
CA LEU A 63 -6.31 -3.56 5.40
C LEU A 63 -6.68 -3.47 6.88
N ASN A 64 -7.83 -2.89 7.19
CA ASN A 64 -8.29 -2.78 8.58
C ASN A 64 -8.49 -4.17 9.20
N ALA A 65 -9.10 -5.10 8.47
CA ALA A 65 -9.26 -6.48 8.93
C ALA A 65 -7.89 -7.16 9.18
N ARG A 66 -6.91 -6.96 8.28
CA ARG A 66 -5.56 -7.53 8.44
C ARG A 66 -4.80 -6.92 9.61
N LEU A 67 -4.91 -5.62 9.84
CA LEU A 67 -4.26 -4.94 10.98
C LEU A 67 -4.81 -5.40 12.32
N ASP A 68 -6.08 -5.82 12.38
CA ASP A 68 -6.67 -6.40 13.58
C ASP A 68 -6.19 -7.84 13.84
N GLU A 69 -5.86 -8.59 12.78
CA GLU A 69 -5.44 -9.99 12.86
C GLU A 69 -3.90 -10.16 13.02
N GLU A 70 -3.12 -9.30 12.35
CA GLU A 70 -1.67 -9.47 12.20
C GLU A 70 -0.87 -8.41 12.99
N SER A 71 -0.36 -8.79 14.15
CA SER A 71 0.44 -7.88 15.00
C SER A 71 1.79 -7.48 14.39
N ASN A 72 2.30 -8.30 13.47
CA ASN A 72 3.59 -8.10 12.77
C ASN A 72 3.46 -7.35 11.44
N LEU A 73 2.27 -6.87 11.06
CA LEU A 73 2.04 -6.09 9.86
C LEU A 73 2.15 -4.58 10.15
N ARG A 74 2.87 -3.88 9.29
CA ARG A 74 2.89 -2.41 9.23
C ARG A 74 2.43 -1.95 7.86
N VAL A 75 1.53 -1.00 7.84
CA VAL A 75 0.97 -0.43 6.61
C VAL A 75 1.45 0.99 6.43
N MET A 76 2.02 1.28 5.27
CA MET A 76 2.33 2.62 4.81
C MET A 76 1.38 2.97 3.66
N TYR A 77 0.35 3.73 3.96
CA TYR A 77 -0.61 4.20 2.96
C TYR A 77 -0.19 5.58 2.43
N TYR A 78 -0.09 5.73 1.12
CA TYR A 78 0.27 6.97 0.46
C TYR A 78 -0.74 7.30 -0.65
N PRO A 79 -1.57 8.34 -0.50
CA PRO A 79 -2.47 8.81 -1.54
C PRO A 79 -1.67 9.67 -2.52
N CYS A 80 -1.41 9.15 -3.71
CA CYS A 80 -0.66 9.83 -4.76
C CYS A 80 -1.43 11.00 -5.35
N GLN A 81 -0.81 12.16 -5.41
CA GLN A 81 -1.39 13.38 -5.94
C GLN A 81 -0.75 13.76 -7.29
N PRO A 82 -1.44 14.50 -8.17
CA PRO A 82 -0.89 14.89 -9.48
C PRO A 82 0.38 15.77 -9.42
N TRP A 83 0.67 16.36 -8.25
CA TRP A 83 1.89 17.18 -8.03
C TRP A 83 3.02 16.42 -7.33
N ASP A 84 2.80 15.15 -6.97
CA ASP A 84 3.84 14.32 -6.40
C ASP A 84 4.87 13.92 -7.45
N SER A 85 6.10 13.70 -6.99
CA SER A 85 7.21 13.24 -7.82
C SER A 85 7.82 11.96 -7.29
N ALA A 86 8.57 11.25 -8.13
CA ALA A 86 9.35 10.08 -7.71
C ALA A 86 10.28 10.40 -6.54
N LEU A 87 10.92 11.56 -6.56
CA LEU A 87 11.80 12.03 -5.48
C LEU A 87 11.02 12.27 -4.19
N GLY A 88 9.85 12.90 -4.27
CA GLY A 88 8.97 13.15 -3.14
C GLY A 88 8.48 11.84 -2.49
N LEU A 89 8.06 10.88 -3.32
CA LEU A 89 7.68 9.55 -2.85
C LEU A 89 8.85 8.84 -2.18
N ALA A 90 10.03 8.81 -2.81
CA ALA A 90 11.22 8.17 -2.26
C ALA A 90 11.63 8.78 -0.91
N THR A 91 11.61 10.11 -0.79
CA THR A 91 11.89 10.83 0.47
C THR A 91 10.86 10.46 1.54
N SER A 92 9.59 10.47 1.18
CA SER A 92 8.50 10.12 2.09
C SER A 92 8.63 8.69 2.63
N LEU A 93 9.03 7.74 1.78
CA LEU A 93 9.25 6.35 2.20
C LEU A 93 10.43 6.22 3.17
N LEU A 94 11.57 6.85 2.89
CA LEU A 94 12.72 6.84 3.81
C LEU A 94 12.35 7.43 5.16
N HIS A 95 11.68 8.57 5.15
CA HIS A 95 11.24 9.22 6.37
C HIS A 95 10.33 8.32 7.23
N ARG A 96 9.38 7.64 6.59
CA ARG A 96 8.45 6.74 7.27
C ARG A 96 9.09 5.46 7.80
N LEU A 97 10.15 5.00 7.14
CA LEU A 97 10.95 3.86 7.60
C LEU A 97 11.98 4.26 8.66
N GLY A 98 12.05 5.54 9.05
CA GLY A 98 13.06 6.04 9.99
C GLY A 98 14.49 5.90 9.47
N ILE A 99 14.65 5.83 8.13
CA ILE A 99 15.95 5.77 7.48
C ILE A 99 16.43 7.20 7.28
N ASP A 100 17.13 7.73 8.24
CA ASP A 100 17.86 8.99 8.11
C ASP A 100 19.36 8.76 7.81
N SER A 101 20.05 9.79 7.37
CA SER A 101 21.47 9.72 7.05
C SER A 101 22.37 9.59 8.28
N LYS A 102 21.87 9.93 9.45
CA LYS A 102 22.67 10.05 10.67
C LYS A 102 22.23 9.12 11.79
N GLY A 103 21.08 8.47 11.66
CA GLY A 103 20.53 7.58 12.70
C GLY A 103 20.13 8.29 13.99
N GLU A 104 20.11 9.62 14.00
CA GLU A 104 20.02 10.39 15.23
C GLU A 104 18.62 10.88 15.59
N THR A 105 17.76 11.15 14.61
CA THR A 105 16.35 11.49 14.91
C THR A 105 15.41 11.22 13.74
N PRO A 106 14.23 10.61 13.95
CA PRO A 106 13.23 10.40 12.90
C PRO A 106 12.61 11.69 12.35
N TRP A 107 12.99 12.84 12.87
CA TRP A 107 12.36 14.13 12.62
C TRP A 107 13.29 15.21 12.06
N ASP A 108 14.50 14.84 11.64
CA ASP A 108 15.39 15.80 10.96
C ASP A 108 15.04 15.90 9.46
N PRO A 109 14.25 16.89 9.02
CA PRO A 109 13.87 17.05 7.62
C PRO A 109 15.07 17.35 6.71
N TYR A 110 16.16 17.87 7.24
CA TYR A 110 17.39 18.14 6.49
C TYR A 110 18.23 16.87 6.34
N GLY A 111 18.28 16.02 7.35
CA GLY A 111 18.94 14.71 7.29
C GLY A 111 18.33 13.79 6.25
N ILE A 112 17.02 13.84 6.01
CA ILE A 112 16.33 13.05 5.00
C ILE A 112 16.79 13.44 3.60
N LEU A 113 16.89 14.72 3.29
CA LEU A 113 17.38 15.20 2.00
C LEU A 113 18.85 14.83 1.78
N GLU A 114 19.68 14.88 2.83
CA GLU A 114 21.06 14.42 2.78
C GLU A 114 21.19 12.90 2.63
N SER A 115 20.17 12.13 3.01
CA SER A 115 20.15 10.67 2.89
C SER A 115 19.78 10.18 1.50
N LEU A 116 19.10 11.01 0.69
CA LEU A 116 18.76 10.66 -0.67
C LEU A 116 20.03 10.48 -1.50
N PRO A 117 20.17 9.33 -2.15
CA PRO A 117 21.33 9.11 -3.01
C PRO A 117 21.19 9.95 -4.27
N LEU A 118 22.13 10.89 -4.42
CA LEU A 118 22.24 11.71 -5.61
C LEU A 118 23.49 11.33 -6.39
N THR A 119 23.39 11.33 -7.71
CA THR A 119 24.55 11.25 -8.60
C THR A 119 25.42 12.51 -8.46
N PRO A 120 26.70 12.49 -8.92
CA PRO A 120 27.54 13.68 -8.92
C PRO A 120 26.92 14.88 -9.66
N GLY A 121 25.96 14.63 -10.57
CA GLY A 121 25.20 15.66 -11.27
C GLY A 121 23.92 16.13 -10.56
N GLY A 122 23.69 15.73 -9.31
CA GLY A 122 22.52 16.12 -8.51
C GLY A 122 21.21 15.43 -8.90
N LYS A 123 21.27 14.39 -9.73
CA LYS A 123 20.07 13.59 -10.08
C LYS A 123 19.87 12.48 -9.07
N PHE A 124 18.62 12.11 -8.84
CA PHE A 124 18.26 10.99 -7.98
C PHE A 124 18.83 9.67 -8.52
N ASP A 125 19.64 8.98 -7.70
CA ASP A 125 20.22 7.68 -8.01
C ASP A 125 19.33 6.56 -7.49
N ILE A 126 18.41 6.12 -8.35
CA ILE A 126 17.42 5.07 -8.02
C ILE A 126 18.10 3.73 -7.71
N ASP A 127 19.21 3.41 -8.37
CA ASP A 127 19.94 2.15 -8.12
C ASP A 127 20.61 2.14 -6.76
N LEU A 128 21.21 3.24 -6.36
CA LEU A 128 21.79 3.37 -5.02
C LEU A 128 20.69 3.39 -3.96
N TYR A 129 19.57 4.07 -4.23
CA TYR A 129 18.40 4.06 -3.37
C TYR A 129 17.89 2.62 -3.15
N ARG A 130 17.68 1.87 -4.23
CA ARG A 130 17.24 0.48 -4.19
C ARG A 130 18.17 -0.39 -3.34
N ARG A 131 19.50 -0.30 -3.57
CA ARG A 131 20.49 -1.08 -2.80
C ARG A 131 20.45 -0.76 -1.31
N ARG A 132 20.38 0.52 -0.95
CA ARG A 132 20.29 0.95 0.46
C ARG A 132 19.01 0.47 1.10
N LEU A 133 17.89 0.63 0.41
CA LEU A 133 16.59 0.18 0.91
C LEU A 133 16.55 -1.34 1.08
N THR A 134 17.07 -2.11 0.11
CA THR A 134 17.19 -3.57 0.24
C THR A 134 18.03 -3.95 1.47
N ALA A 135 19.20 -3.36 1.63
CA ALA A 135 20.08 -3.66 2.77
C ALA A 135 19.42 -3.34 4.12
N TYR A 136 18.63 -2.27 4.19
CA TYR A 136 17.85 -1.93 5.38
C TYR A 136 16.71 -2.93 5.63
N MET A 137 15.92 -3.22 4.61
CA MET A 137 14.74 -4.07 4.71
C MET A 137 15.06 -5.55 4.93
N THR A 138 16.27 -5.99 4.61
CA THR A 138 16.73 -7.37 4.84
C THR A 138 17.43 -7.56 6.19
N ASP A 139 17.60 -6.49 6.97
CA ASP A 139 18.18 -6.54 8.32
C ASP A 139 17.06 -6.67 9.36
N PRO A 140 16.81 -7.87 9.94
CA PRO A 140 15.70 -8.07 10.86
C PRO A 140 15.85 -7.29 12.17
N GLU A 141 17.07 -7.03 12.62
CA GLU A 141 17.33 -6.29 13.86
C GLU A 141 16.96 -4.83 13.67
N LYS A 142 17.40 -4.22 12.56
CA LYS A 142 17.03 -2.84 12.23
C LYS A 142 15.53 -2.66 12.03
N LEU A 143 14.86 -3.60 11.36
CA LEU A 143 13.42 -3.55 11.19
C LEU A 143 12.70 -3.65 12.53
N ARG A 144 13.12 -4.57 13.41
CA ARG A 144 12.53 -4.70 14.74
C ARG A 144 12.75 -3.43 15.57
N GLU A 145 13.99 -2.98 15.66
CA GLU A 145 14.37 -1.80 16.45
C GLU A 145 13.64 -0.53 16.00
N ARG A 146 13.55 -0.29 14.67
CA ARG A 146 13.07 0.99 14.13
C ARG A 146 11.57 1.00 13.80
N VAL A 147 11.03 -0.10 13.32
CA VAL A 147 9.65 -0.16 12.82
C VAL A 147 8.69 -0.71 13.88
N PHE A 148 9.21 -1.46 14.86
CA PHE A 148 8.41 -2.17 15.85
C PHE A 148 8.76 -1.82 17.31
N GLU A 149 9.61 -0.82 17.54
CA GLU A 149 10.14 -0.44 18.86
C GLU A 149 9.06 -0.09 19.90
N GLU A 150 7.87 0.32 19.46
CA GLU A 150 6.76 0.71 20.35
C GLU A 150 5.87 -0.47 20.79
N TYR A 151 6.21 -1.72 20.42
CA TYR A 151 5.36 -2.87 20.69
C TYR A 151 6.09 -3.94 21.50
N GLU A 152 5.76 -4.00 22.81
CA GLU A 152 6.27 -5.02 23.75
C GLU A 152 5.84 -6.46 23.38
N ASP A 153 4.82 -6.63 22.52
CA ASP A 153 4.22 -7.92 22.13
C ASP A 153 4.56 -8.27 20.67
N ILE A 154 5.85 -8.34 20.36
CA ILE A 154 6.28 -8.79 19.03
C ILE A 154 6.10 -10.31 18.94
N SER A 155 5.16 -10.71 18.11
CA SER A 155 5.01 -12.10 17.67
C SER A 155 6.35 -12.65 17.17
N ASP A 156 6.63 -13.94 17.39
CA ASP A 156 7.80 -14.64 16.81
C ASP A 156 7.81 -14.65 15.26
N LYS A 157 6.72 -14.19 14.65
CA LYS A 157 6.61 -14.06 13.19
C LYS A 157 7.49 -12.94 12.65
N PRO A 158 8.07 -13.11 11.45
CA PRO A 158 8.83 -12.05 10.80
C PRO A 158 7.94 -10.82 10.52
N PRO A 159 8.51 -9.61 10.59
CA PRO A 159 7.77 -8.39 10.30
C PRO A 159 7.42 -8.30 8.81
N TYR A 160 6.23 -7.79 8.52
CA TYR A 160 5.79 -7.43 7.18
C TYR A 160 5.54 -5.92 7.06
N ILE A 161 5.97 -5.34 5.95
CA ILE A 161 5.69 -3.96 5.60
C ILE A 161 4.89 -3.94 4.31
N LEU A 162 3.69 -3.39 4.37
CA LEU A 162 2.82 -3.22 3.22
C LEU A 162 2.77 -1.75 2.80
N LEU A 163 3.36 -1.45 1.65
CA LEU A 163 3.26 -0.15 1.00
C LEU A 163 2.01 -0.12 0.12
N VAL A 164 1.09 0.76 0.44
CA VAL A 164 -0.13 0.99 -0.33
C VAL A 164 -0.02 2.34 -1.03
N LEU A 165 -0.01 2.35 -2.35
CA LEU A 165 -0.04 3.57 -3.17
C LEU A 165 -1.42 3.69 -3.81
N ASP A 166 -2.21 4.68 -3.38
CA ASP A 166 -3.52 4.93 -3.94
C ASP A 166 -3.45 5.99 -5.03
N ASP A 167 -4.27 5.84 -6.07
CA ASP A 167 -4.27 6.68 -7.27
C ASP A 167 -2.87 6.81 -7.93
N VAL A 168 -2.10 5.72 -7.95
CA VAL A 168 -0.70 5.69 -8.44
C VAL A 168 -0.55 6.16 -9.89
N HIS A 169 -1.59 6.10 -10.70
CA HIS A 169 -1.61 6.64 -12.07
C HIS A 169 -1.31 8.16 -12.13
N ASN A 170 -1.49 8.89 -11.03
CA ASN A 170 -1.16 10.31 -10.96
C ASN A 170 0.35 10.59 -11.03
N ILE A 171 1.18 9.63 -10.61
CA ILE A 171 2.64 9.78 -10.52
C ILE A 171 3.41 8.83 -11.44
N GLU A 172 2.73 7.91 -12.12
CA GLU A 172 3.37 6.80 -12.83
C GLU A 172 4.40 7.27 -13.86
N ALA A 173 4.08 8.30 -14.64
CA ALA A 173 4.98 8.78 -15.70
C ALA A 173 6.36 9.20 -15.17
N ASP A 174 6.42 9.78 -13.96
CA ASP A 174 7.67 10.19 -13.31
C ASP A 174 8.25 9.07 -12.43
N ALA A 175 7.39 8.24 -11.83
CA ALA A 175 7.76 7.26 -10.82
C ALA A 175 7.95 5.83 -11.35
N ALA A 176 7.76 5.53 -12.63
CA ALA A 176 7.82 4.17 -13.16
C ALA A 176 9.13 3.44 -12.82
N HIS A 177 10.27 4.11 -12.93
CA HIS A 177 11.58 3.54 -12.55
C HIS A 177 11.69 3.29 -11.04
N LEU A 178 11.15 4.18 -10.21
CA LEU A 178 11.12 4.00 -8.76
C LEU A 178 10.21 2.83 -8.38
N LEU A 179 9.02 2.72 -8.98
CA LEU A 179 8.10 1.60 -8.74
C LEU A 179 8.76 0.26 -9.11
N GLY A 180 9.45 0.19 -10.24
CA GLY A 180 10.23 -0.98 -10.62
C GLY A 180 11.36 -1.31 -9.63
N ALA A 181 12.03 -0.31 -9.11
CA ALA A 181 13.07 -0.48 -8.09
C ALA A 181 12.47 -0.97 -6.76
N LEU A 182 11.34 -0.43 -6.32
CA LEU A 182 10.61 -0.87 -5.12
C LEU A 182 10.11 -2.31 -5.26
N MET A 183 9.60 -2.70 -6.44
CA MET A 183 9.22 -4.09 -6.71
C MET A 183 10.42 -5.03 -6.57
N GLN A 184 11.61 -4.64 -7.05
CA GLN A 184 12.84 -5.43 -6.85
C GLN A 184 13.23 -5.53 -5.36
N VAL A 185 13.07 -4.46 -4.58
CA VAL A 185 13.25 -4.53 -3.11
C VAL A 185 12.28 -5.54 -2.50
N ALA A 186 11.01 -5.49 -2.91
CA ALA A 186 9.97 -6.36 -2.41
C ALA A 186 10.21 -7.85 -2.70
N THR A 187 10.89 -8.19 -3.80
CA THR A 187 11.28 -9.58 -4.08
C THR A 187 12.33 -10.16 -3.11
N GLN A 188 13.04 -9.33 -2.37
CA GLN A 188 14.19 -9.72 -1.55
C GLN A 188 14.02 -9.38 -0.07
N SER A 189 12.87 -8.85 0.31
CA SER A 189 12.63 -8.31 1.66
C SER A 189 11.19 -8.55 2.11
N PRO A 190 10.86 -8.29 3.39
CA PRO A 190 9.50 -8.37 3.88
C PRO A 190 8.59 -7.21 3.40
N LEU A 191 9.02 -6.42 2.42
CA LEU A 191 8.18 -5.41 1.78
C LEU A 191 7.19 -6.08 0.83
N ARG A 192 5.94 -5.64 0.88
CA ARG A 192 4.89 -5.93 -0.10
C ARG A 192 4.33 -4.62 -0.64
N MET A 193 3.82 -4.63 -1.86
CA MET A 193 3.25 -3.46 -2.50
C MET A 193 1.80 -3.73 -2.90
N MET A 194 0.92 -2.76 -2.62
CA MET A 194 -0.44 -2.74 -3.15
C MET A 194 -0.66 -1.42 -3.87
N LEU A 195 -0.96 -1.48 -5.15
CA LEU A 195 -1.08 -0.32 -6.03
C LEU A 195 -2.50 -0.20 -6.55
N LEU A 196 -3.15 0.94 -6.28
CA LEU A 196 -4.49 1.23 -6.74
C LEU A 196 -4.42 2.19 -7.93
N SER A 197 -4.95 1.78 -9.09
CA SER A 197 -4.86 2.57 -10.32
C SER A 197 -6.19 2.59 -11.07
N ARG A 198 -6.40 3.64 -11.87
CA ARG A 198 -7.53 3.72 -12.83
C ARG A 198 -7.15 3.19 -14.21
N THR A 199 -5.87 3.10 -14.47
CA THR A 199 -5.30 2.66 -15.75
C THR A 199 -4.31 1.53 -15.52
N GLN A 200 -4.02 0.79 -16.58
CA GLN A 200 -2.93 -0.16 -16.56
C GLN A 200 -1.60 0.59 -16.35
N LEU A 201 -0.76 0.04 -15.48
CA LEU A 201 0.55 0.63 -15.17
C LEU A 201 1.62 0.11 -16.13
N SER A 202 2.62 0.92 -16.42
CA SER A 202 3.65 0.61 -17.43
C SER A 202 4.99 0.13 -16.84
N PHE A 203 5.15 0.16 -15.51
CA PHE A 203 6.41 -0.23 -14.86
C PHE A 203 6.65 -1.74 -14.81
N TYR A 204 5.65 -2.56 -15.13
CA TYR A 204 5.72 -4.01 -15.23
C TYR A 204 5.11 -4.51 -16.54
N ASP A 205 5.42 -5.74 -16.94
CA ASP A 205 4.90 -6.36 -18.15
C ASP A 205 4.18 -7.70 -17.87
N ARG A 206 3.64 -8.33 -18.92
CA ARG A 206 2.94 -9.62 -18.80
C ARG A 206 3.83 -10.76 -18.31
N ARG A 207 5.14 -10.66 -18.43
CA ARG A 207 6.06 -11.67 -17.90
C ARG A 207 6.16 -11.58 -16.40
N ASP A 208 6.06 -10.38 -15.85
CA ASP A 208 6.05 -10.16 -14.40
C ASP A 208 4.80 -10.76 -13.76
N VAL A 209 3.68 -10.80 -14.48
CA VAL A 209 2.42 -11.42 -14.04
C VAL A 209 2.42 -12.95 -14.22
N HIS A 210 2.77 -13.44 -15.41
CA HIS A 210 2.51 -14.85 -15.78
C HIS A 210 3.72 -15.77 -15.71
N THR A 211 4.93 -15.23 -15.61
CA THR A 211 6.16 -16.03 -15.72
C THR A 211 7.07 -15.87 -14.51
N ARG A 212 7.09 -14.67 -13.92
CA ARG A 212 7.98 -14.34 -12.81
C ARG A 212 7.27 -14.31 -11.47
N ASP A 213 5.93 -14.35 -11.48
CA ASP A 213 5.08 -14.26 -10.30
C ASP A 213 5.44 -13.07 -9.39
N LEU A 214 5.69 -11.90 -10.03
CA LEU A 214 6.05 -10.68 -9.34
C LEU A 214 4.85 -9.78 -9.08
N VAL A 215 3.82 -9.89 -9.92
CA VAL A 215 2.65 -9.02 -9.87
C VAL A 215 1.38 -9.85 -9.98
N SER A 216 0.51 -9.73 -9.00
CA SER A 216 -0.87 -10.17 -9.06
C SER A 216 -1.76 -9.02 -9.51
N GLU A 217 -2.71 -9.27 -10.38
CA GLU A 217 -3.65 -8.27 -10.90
C GLU A 217 -5.07 -8.58 -10.46
N LEU A 218 -5.75 -7.57 -9.92
CA LEU A 218 -7.17 -7.60 -9.58
C LEU A 218 -7.87 -6.45 -10.31
N THR A 219 -8.79 -6.78 -11.20
CA THR A 219 -9.60 -5.76 -11.89
C THR A 219 -10.97 -5.66 -11.24
N LEU A 220 -11.27 -4.47 -10.70
CA LEU A 220 -12.59 -4.19 -10.15
C LEU A 220 -13.52 -3.65 -11.24
N SER A 221 -14.63 -4.34 -11.42
CA SER A 221 -15.80 -3.86 -12.14
C SER A 221 -16.78 -3.15 -11.18
N GLY A 222 -17.90 -2.63 -11.70
CA GLY A 222 -19.06 -2.27 -10.89
C GLY A 222 -19.57 -3.45 -10.05
N LEU A 223 -20.44 -3.18 -9.07
CA LEU A 223 -21.13 -4.23 -8.33
C LEU A 223 -22.04 -5.01 -9.28
N THR A 224 -22.17 -6.31 -9.06
CA THR A 224 -23.16 -7.13 -9.75
C THR A 224 -24.58 -6.74 -9.32
N LEU A 225 -25.60 -7.11 -10.08
CA LEU A 225 -26.99 -6.84 -9.69
C LEU A 225 -27.31 -7.45 -8.32
N GLU A 226 -26.86 -8.69 -8.08
CA GLU A 226 -27.06 -9.40 -6.82
C GLU A 226 -26.38 -8.67 -5.64
N GLU A 227 -25.17 -8.17 -5.82
CA GLU A 227 -24.47 -7.36 -4.82
C GLU A 227 -25.17 -6.03 -4.57
N CYS A 228 -25.72 -5.41 -5.63
CA CYS A 228 -26.54 -4.20 -5.48
C CYS A 228 -27.82 -4.47 -4.68
N GLU A 229 -28.51 -5.58 -4.95
CA GLU A 229 -29.71 -6.01 -4.21
C GLU A 229 -29.39 -6.24 -2.73
N LEU A 230 -28.31 -6.96 -2.43
CA LEU A 230 -27.86 -7.20 -1.06
C LEU A 230 -27.49 -5.89 -0.34
N TRP A 231 -26.78 -4.99 -1.03
CA TRP A 231 -26.44 -3.69 -0.46
C TRP A 231 -27.70 -2.87 -0.18
N MET A 232 -28.63 -2.79 -1.14
CA MET A 232 -29.89 -2.06 -0.98
C MET A 232 -30.72 -2.57 0.20
N ALA A 233 -30.73 -3.89 0.43
CA ALA A 233 -31.41 -4.49 1.57
C ALA A 233 -30.84 -4.06 2.93
N THR A 234 -29.61 -3.56 2.97
CA THR A 234 -28.97 -3.05 4.20
C THR A 234 -29.22 -1.57 4.45
N LEU A 235 -29.77 -0.85 3.47
CA LEU A 235 -30.07 0.57 3.61
C LEU A 235 -31.38 0.75 4.40
N ASP A 236 -31.28 1.41 5.54
CA ASP A 236 -32.46 1.81 6.34
C ASP A 236 -33.06 3.11 5.78
N VAL A 237 -33.62 3.03 4.56
CA VAL A 237 -34.28 4.14 3.89
C VAL A 237 -35.71 3.72 3.53
N PRO A 238 -36.70 4.62 3.67
CA PRO A 238 -38.10 4.28 3.43
C PRO A 238 -38.41 3.79 2.01
N GLU A 239 -37.70 4.32 1.03
CA GLU A 239 -37.81 3.95 -0.40
C GLU A 239 -36.40 3.82 -0.98
N PRO A 240 -35.78 2.62 -0.91
CA PRO A 240 -34.49 2.41 -1.53
C PRO A 240 -34.60 2.51 -3.06
N PRO A 241 -33.59 3.06 -3.76
CA PRO A 241 -33.57 3.07 -5.21
C PRO A 241 -33.64 1.65 -5.78
N ASP A 242 -34.09 1.50 -7.02
CA ASP A 242 -34.08 0.19 -7.70
C ASP A 242 -32.64 -0.30 -7.91
N ALA A 243 -32.34 -1.50 -7.43
CA ALA A 243 -31.04 -2.12 -7.57
C ALA A 243 -30.58 -2.24 -9.03
N ALA A 244 -31.50 -2.48 -9.97
CA ALA A 244 -31.23 -2.52 -11.39
C ALA A 244 -30.86 -1.14 -11.97
N GLU A 245 -31.38 -0.07 -11.41
CA GLU A 245 -31.01 1.29 -11.78
C GLU A 245 -29.60 1.64 -11.24
N VAL A 246 -29.33 1.31 -9.98
CA VAL A 246 -28.01 1.51 -9.37
C VAL A 246 -26.94 0.70 -10.11
N HIS A 247 -27.22 -0.56 -10.42
CA HIS A 247 -26.29 -1.41 -11.19
C HIS A 247 -25.94 -0.84 -12.57
N ARG A 248 -26.89 -0.13 -13.22
CA ARG A 248 -26.60 0.53 -14.51
C ARG A 248 -25.74 1.77 -14.38
N LEU A 249 -25.65 2.35 -13.20
CA LEU A 249 -24.87 3.56 -12.93
C LEU A 249 -23.47 3.26 -12.39
N THR A 250 -23.21 2.04 -11.94
CA THR A 250 -21.91 1.57 -11.43
C THR A 250 -21.14 0.76 -12.45
#